data_b436802a5f8df5d44f2b317924ff5d43
#
_entry.id   b436802a5f8df5d44f2b317924ff5d43
#
_cell.length_a   1.000
_cell.length_b   1.000
_cell.length_c   1.000
_cell.angle_alpha   90.00
_cell.angle_beta   90.00
_cell.angle_gamma   90.00
#
_symmetry.space_group_name_H-M   'P 1'
#
loop_
_entity.id
_entity.type
_entity.pdbx_description
1 polymer ?
#
loop_
_entity_poly.entity_id
_entity_poly.type
_entity_poly.pdbx_seq_one_letter_code
_entity_poly.pdbx_strand_id
1 'polypeptide(L)'
;MKIDIIVPTDLSEITLDQYQRFARLDGDDDFLTRKVLEIFCGVDYKDLLSVGYSDVRDVLEHITSMLNQKPPITLKTTLNGKEWGFIPRLDDISYGEFVDLDTYLRTTDTLHKAMAVLYRPIVAEIAQMHKIEEYKGADKYAEAMKQMPMDVVMGALVFFWTLANELLQVTLPYSKEQLEKIGQQTPSSKTNGDGTQHSINSLMVTLADLMKLGDYPYTNVLPS
;
A
#
# COMPACT_ATOMS: atom_id res chain seq x y z
N MET A 1 -23.46 -7.86 -30.52
CA MET A 1 -23.94 -7.07 -29.36
C MET A 1 -22.78 -6.15 -28.99
N LYS A 2 -22.95 -4.82 -28.96
CA LYS A 2 -21.89 -3.95 -28.42
C LYS A 2 -22.04 -3.96 -26.92
N ILE A 3 -20.96 -4.25 -26.22
CA ILE A 3 -20.86 -4.20 -24.75
C ILE A 3 -20.00 -3.00 -24.44
N ASP A 4 -20.52 -2.10 -23.63
CA ASP A 4 -19.76 -0.96 -23.12
C ASP A 4 -19.09 -1.40 -21.81
N ILE A 5 -17.76 -1.45 -21.80
CA ILE A 5 -16.95 -1.78 -20.63
C ILE A 5 -16.49 -0.47 -20.02
N ILE A 6 -16.76 -0.28 -18.73
CA ILE A 6 -16.24 0.85 -17.98
C ILE A 6 -14.84 0.46 -17.47
N VAL A 7 -13.81 1.05 -18.07
CA VAL A 7 -12.42 0.84 -17.69
C VAL A 7 -12.01 1.99 -16.79
N PRO A 8 -11.45 1.74 -15.58
CA PRO A 8 -10.89 2.80 -14.75
C PRO A 8 -9.82 3.58 -15.53
N THR A 9 -9.84 4.89 -15.43
CA THR A 9 -8.90 5.77 -16.13
C THR A 9 -7.78 6.27 -15.20
N ASP A 10 -8.02 6.18 -13.88
CA ASP A 10 -7.11 6.66 -12.83
C ASP A 10 -7.15 5.72 -11.62
N LEU A 11 -6.06 5.70 -10.84
CA LEU A 11 -5.96 4.92 -9.60
C LEU A 11 -7.02 5.31 -8.56
N SER A 12 -7.51 6.54 -8.58
CA SER A 12 -8.56 7.01 -7.68
C SER A 12 -9.91 6.33 -7.93
N GLU A 13 -10.12 5.73 -9.08
CA GLU A 13 -11.33 4.98 -9.43
C GLU A 13 -11.27 3.51 -8.98
N ILE A 14 -10.10 3.05 -8.57
CA ILE A 14 -9.89 1.71 -8.00
C ILE A 14 -9.91 1.80 -6.49
N THR A 15 -10.68 0.93 -5.84
CA THR A 15 -10.75 0.87 -4.37
C THR A 15 -9.74 -0.12 -3.80
N LEU A 16 -9.36 0.08 -2.54
CA LEU A 16 -8.52 -0.87 -1.81
C LEU A 16 -9.16 -2.26 -1.73
N ASP A 17 -10.50 -2.36 -1.61
CA ASP A 17 -11.20 -3.66 -1.63
C ASP A 17 -10.97 -4.40 -2.95
N GLN A 18 -11.12 -3.71 -4.07
CA GLN A 18 -10.85 -4.31 -5.39
C GLN A 18 -9.41 -4.80 -5.51
N TYR A 19 -8.46 -3.98 -5.07
CA TYR A 19 -7.04 -4.35 -5.05
C TYR A 19 -6.76 -5.55 -4.15
N GLN A 20 -7.31 -5.58 -2.92
CA GLN A 20 -7.15 -6.72 -2.00
C GLN A 20 -7.79 -8.00 -2.54
N ARG A 21 -8.93 -7.90 -3.20
CA ARG A 21 -9.56 -9.06 -3.87
C ARG A 21 -8.69 -9.58 -4.98
N PHE A 22 -8.12 -8.71 -5.79
CA PHE A 22 -7.20 -9.08 -6.86
C PHE A 22 -5.93 -9.74 -6.32
N ALA A 23 -5.30 -9.14 -5.31
CA ALA A 23 -4.04 -9.62 -4.73
C ALA A 23 -4.13 -11.00 -4.05
N ARG A 24 -5.34 -11.47 -3.74
CA ARG A 24 -5.60 -12.83 -3.18
C ARG A 24 -5.71 -13.92 -4.23
N LEU A 25 -5.78 -13.54 -5.50
CA LEU A 25 -5.98 -14.51 -6.55
C LEU A 25 -4.68 -15.28 -6.83
N ASP A 26 -4.85 -16.57 -7.01
CA ASP A 26 -3.83 -17.48 -7.52
C ASP A 26 -4.44 -18.29 -8.65
N GLY A 27 -3.72 -18.47 -9.75
CA GLY A 27 -4.24 -19.19 -10.90
C GLY A 27 -3.39 -18.99 -12.15
N ASP A 28 -3.84 -19.58 -13.26
CA ASP A 28 -3.23 -19.38 -14.56
C ASP A 28 -3.54 -18.00 -15.16
N ASP A 29 -2.81 -17.63 -16.21
CA ASP A 29 -2.90 -16.32 -16.85
C ASP A 29 -4.32 -16.03 -17.37
N ASP A 30 -5.02 -17.04 -17.92
CA ASP A 30 -6.39 -16.87 -18.43
C ASP A 30 -7.38 -16.60 -17.30
N PHE A 31 -7.23 -17.30 -16.17
CA PHE A 31 -8.07 -17.07 -14.99
C PHE A 31 -7.83 -15.67 -14.42
N LEU A 32 -6.58 -15.29 -14.25
CA LEU A 32 -6.22 -13.99 -13.69
C LEU A 32 -6.67 -12.85 -14.61
N THR A 33 -6.47 -12.96 -15.93
CA THR A 33 -6.97 -12.03 -16.94
C THR A 33 -8.47 -11.76 -16.77
N ARG A 34 -9.26 -12.82 -16.68
CA ARG A 34 -10.71 -12.71 -16.47
C ARG A 34 -11.05 -11.99 -15.17
N LYS A 35 -10.33 -12.32 -14.10
CA LYS A 35 -10.56 -11.74 -12.78
C LYS A 35 -10.16 -10.26 -12.69
N VAL A 36 -9.14 -9.83 -13.39
CA VAL A 36 -8.79 -8.41 -13.53
C VAL A 36 -9.98 -7.64 -14.11
N LEU A 37 -10.53 -8.09 -15.22
CA LEU A 37 -11.66 -7.42 -15.88
C LEU A 37 -12.94 -7.46 -15.03
N GLU A 38 -13.20 -8.59 -14.38
CA GLU A 38 -14.36 -8.74 -13.47
C GLU A 38 -14.24 -7.78 -12.27
N ILE A 39 -13.07 -7.69 -11.63
CA ILE A 39 -12.87 -6.91 -10.41
C ILE A 39 -12.78 -5.42 -10.69
N PHE A 40 -11.99 -5.01 -11.68
CA PHE A 40 -11.71 -3.59 -11.94
C PHE A 40 -12.67 -2.95 -12.93
N CYS A 41 -13.20 -3.71 -13.87
CA CYS A 41 -14.14 -3.18 -14.89
C CYS A 41 -15.59 -3.61 -14.64
N GLY A 42 -15.85 -4.48 -13.67
CA GLY A 42 -17.22 -4.95 -13.36
C GLY A 42 -17.86 -5.78 -14.45
N VAL A 43 -17.10 -6.44 -15.33
CA VAL A 43 -17.58 -7.19 -16.48
C VAL A 43 -17.80 -8.64 -16.13
N ASP A 44 -19.01 -9.16 -16.38
CA ASP A 44 -19.29 -10.59 -16.21
C ASP A 44 -18.54 -11.44 -17.25
N TYR A 45 -18.11 -12.65 -16.85
CA TYR A 45 -17.42 -13.59 -17.75
C TYR A 45 -18.16 -13.86 -19.05
N LYS A 46 -19.50 -13.93 -19.01
CA LYS A 46 -20.33 -14.17 -20.20
C LYS A 46 -20.20 -13.06 -21.25
N ASP A 47 -20.04 -11.85 -20.77
CA ASP A 47 -19.89 -10.66 -21.60
C ASP A 47 -18.49 -10.59 -22.21
N LEU A 48 -17.45 -11.03 -21.47
CA LEU A 48 -16.09 -11.10 -21.95
C LEU A 48 -15.92 -12.01 -23.17
N LEU A 49 -16.73 -13.05 -23.30
CA LEU A 49 -16.68 -13.96 -24.46
C LEU A 49 -16.97 -13.29 -25.79
N SER A 50 -17.58 -12.12 -25.77
CA SER A 50 -17.90 -11.33 -26.99
C SER A 50 -16.96 -10.15 -27.22
N VAL A 51 -15.98 -9.92 -26.32
CA VAL A 51 -14.96 -8.86 -26.44
C VAL A 51 -13.80 -9.35 -27.30
N GLY A 52 -13.25 -8.48 -28.13
CA GLY A 52 -12.08 -8.79 -28.93
C GLY A 52 -10.84 -9.04 -28.06
N TYR A 53 -10.06 -10.05 -28.41
CA TYR A 53 -8.83 -10.38 -27.65
C TYR A 53 -7.85 -9.19 -27.55
N SER A 54 -7.72 -8.39 -28.62
CA SER A 54 -6.92 -7.16 -28.60
C SER A 54 -7.39 -6.17 -27.57
N ASP A 55 -8.71 -5.96 -27.45
CA ASP A 55 -9.30 -5.00 -26.53
C ASP A 55 -9.08 -5.43 -25.07
N VAL A 56 -9.21 -6.73 -24.80
CA VAL A 56 -8.89 -7.32 -23.49
C VAL A 56 -7.44 -7.04 -23.11
N ARG A 57 -6.51 -7.28 -24.02
CA ARG A 57 -5.08 -7.04 -23.78
C ARG A 57 -4.78 -5.56 -23.51
N ASP A 58 -5.36 -4.65 -24.30
CA ASP A 58 -5.15 -3.21 -24.13
C ASP A 58 -5.66 -2.73 -22.76
N VAL A 59 -6.81 -3.25 -22.29
CA VAL A 59 -7.35 -2.96 -20.96
C VAL A 59 -6.42 -3.51 -19.85
N LEU A 60 -5.90 -4.73 -20.01
CA LEU A 60 -4.95 -5.31 -19.04
C LEU A 60 -3.66 -4.50 -18.94
N GLU A 61 -3.08 -4.10 -20.06
CA GLU A 61 -1.88 -3.27 -20.10
C GLU A 61 -2.13 -1.93 -19.40
N HIS A 62 -3.28 -1.31 -19.67
CA HIS A 62 -3.69 -0.06 -19.03
C HIS A 62 -3.83 -0.20 -17.50
N ILE A 63 -4.56 -1.20 -17.01
CA ILE A 63 -4.71 -1.44 -15.56
C ILE A 63 -3.37 -1.74 -14.90
N THR A 64 -2.53 -2.56 -15.52
CA THR A 64 -1.20 -2.88 -15.00
C THR A 64 -0.33 -1.62 -14.91
N SER A 65 -0.37 -0.77 -15.95
CA SER A 65 0.36 0.50 -15.95
C SER A 65 -0.12 1.44 -14.83
N MET A 66 -1.41 1.49 -14.57
CA MET A 66 -1.96 2.29 -13.45
C MET A 66 -1.49 1.75 -12.09
N LEU A 67 -1.55 0.44 -11.87
CA LEU A 67 -1.15 -0.17 -10.60
C LEU A 67 0.36 -0.03 -10.32
N ASN A 68 1.17 0.23 -11.34
CA ASN A 68 2.60 0.52 -11.21
C ASN A 68 2.93 1.99 -10.93
N GLN A 69 1.93 2.87 -10.89
CA GLN A 69 2.15 4.28 -10.58
C GLN A 69 2.59 4.46 -9.12
N LYS A 70 3.39 5.49 -8.90
CA LYS A 70 3.90 5.88 -7.57
C LYS A 70 3.41 7.30 -7.25
N PRO A 71 2.13 7.46 -6.91
CA PRO A 71 1.58 8.77 -6.60
C PRO A 71 2.23 9.36 -5.32
N PRO A 72 2.26 10.69 -5.18
CA PRO A 72 2.69 11.34 -3.95
C PRO A 72 1.71 11.06 -2.82
N ILE A 73 2.18 11.23 -1.59
CA ILE A 73 1.31 11.10 -0.42
C ILE A 73 0.18 12.12 -0.44
N THR A 74 -1.03 11.66 -0.16
CA THR A 74 -2.23 12.49 0.00
C THR A 74 -2.49 12.72 1.49
N LEU A 75 -2.33 13.94 1.94
CA LEU A 75 -2.49 14.27 3.36
C LEU A 75 -3.96 14.38 3.82
N LYS A 76 -4.88 14.65 2.89
CA LYS A 76 -6.31 14.74 3.15
C LYS A 76 -7.08 14.08 2.00
N THR A 77 -8.11 13.32 2.34
CA THR A 77 -9.01 12.71 1.37
C THR A 77 -10.43 12.72 1.88
N THR A 78 -11.39 12.60 0.97
CA THR A 78 -12.81 12.48 1.31
C THR A 78 -13.27 11.06 1.04
N LEU A 79 -13.80 10.39 2.06
CA LEU A 79 -14.32 9.04 1.94
C LEU A 79 -15.72 8.97 2.57
N ASN A 80 -16.71 8.52 1.81
CA ASN A 80 -18.10 8.46 2.23
C ASN A 80 -18.66 9.81 2.76
N GLY A 81 -18.28 10.91 2.13
CA GLY A 81 -18.70 12.26 2.51
C GLY A 81 -18.07 12.80 3.80
N LYS A 82 -17.06 12.12 4.34
CA LYS A 82 -16.31 12.53 5.53
C LYS A 82 -14.86 12.82 5.14
N GLU A 83 -14.27 13.85 5.75
CA GLU A 83 -12.87 14.20 5.55
C GLU A 83 -11.96 13.35 6.46
N TRP A 84 -10.92 12.83 5.87
CA TRP A 84 -9.91 12.00 6.52
C TRP A 84 -8.54 12.62 6.34
N GLY A 85 -7.77 12.66 7.43
CA GLY A 85 -6.41 13.19 7.42
C GLY A 85 -5.40 12.10 7.73
N PHE A 86 -4.28 12.17 7.04
CA PHE A 86 -3.09 11.38 7.36
C PHE A 86 -2.52 11.82 8.71
N ILE A 87 -1.84 10.95 9.45
CA ILE A 87 -1.16 11.25 10.70
C ILE A 87 -0.28 12.51 10.50
N PRO A 88 -0.52 13.63 11.23
CA PRO A 88 0.18 14.89 10.97
C PRO A 88 1.68 14.83 11.27
N ARG A 89 2.06 14.01 12.24
CA ARG A 89 3.44 13.87 12.72
C ARG A 89 3.73 12.43 13.09
N LEU A 90 4.60 11.79 12.33
CA LEU A 90 5.00 10.40 12.58
C LEU A 90 5.87 10.25 13.84
N ASP A 91 6.57 11.29 14.25
CA ASP A 91 7.40 11.27 15.46
C ASP A 91 6.56 11.15 16.74
N ASP A 92 5.28 11.50 16.67
CA ASP A 92 4.35 11.49 17.81
C ASP A 92 3.39 10.30 17.80
N ILE A 93 3.61 9.29 16.95
CA ILE A 93 2.73 8.11 16.93
C ILE A 93 2.81 7.38 18.26
N SER A 94 1.67 6.93 18.76
CA SER A 94 1.60 6.13 19.98
C SER A 94 2.19 4.74 19.75
N TYR A 95 2.60 4.08 20.84
CA TYR A 95 3.08 2.70 20.76
C TYR A 95 2.04 1.74 20.16
N GLY A 96 0.74 1.96 20.43
CA GLY A 96 -0.34 1.16 19.83
C GLY A 96 -0.43 1.33 18.32
N GLU A 97 -0.35 2.57 17.83
CA GLU A 97 -0.31 2.87 16.39
C GLU A 97 0.89 2.21 15.71
N PHE A 98 2.06 2.30 16.35
CA PHE A 98 3.29 1.68 15.82
C PHE A 98 3.17 0.15 15.69
N VAL A 99 2.69 -0.54 16.75
CA VAL A 99 2.52 -2.00 16.75
C VAL A 99 1.49 -2.44 15.70
N ASP A 100 0.39 -1.72 15.59
CA ASP A 100 -0.65 -2.02 14.63
C ASP A 100 -0.18 -1.77 13.19
N LEU A 101 0.57 -0.70 12.93
CA LEU A 101 1.19 -0.46 11.62
C LEU A 101 2.18 -1.57 11.24
N ASP A 102 3.09 -1.93 12.15
CA ASP A 102 4.05 -3.02 11.91
C ASP A 102 3.34 -4.35 11.61
N THR A 103 2.19 -4.58 12.24
CA THR A 103 1.39 -5.79 12.02
C THR A 103 0.63 -5.75 10.69
N TYR A 104 -0.08 -4.65 10.42
CA TYR A 104 -1.04 -4.59 9.31
C TYR A 104 -0.41 -4.21 7.95
N LEU A 105 0.78 -3.63 7.94
CA LEU A 105 1.53 -3.41 6.69
C LEU A 105 2.21 -4.67 6.14
N ARG A 106 2.20 -5.78 6.87
CA ARG A 106 2.91 -7.02 6.45
C ARG A 106 2.23 -7.78 5.32
N THR A 107 0.96 -7.60 5.12
CA THR A 107 0.21 -8.33 4.11
C THR A 107 -0.83 -7.44 3.44
N THR A 108 -1.08 -7.68 2.17
CA THR A 108 -2.15 -6.99 1.43
C THR A 108 -3.51 -7.18 2.10
N ASP A 109 -3.76 -8.34 2.70
CA ASP A 109 -5.03 -8.66 3.36
C ASP A 109 -5.39 -7.75 4.52
N THR A 110 -4.41 -7.20 5.22
CA THR A 110 -4.58 -6.32 6.37
C THR A 110 -4.37 -4.85 6.06
N LEU A 111 -4.09 -4.50 4.80
CA LEU A 111 -3.75 -3.15 4.39
C LEU A 111 -4.85 -2.12 4.71
N HIS A 112 -6.13 -2.51 4.63
CA HIS A 112 -7.25 -1.65 5.04
C HIS A 112 -7.20 -1.28 6.54
N LYS A 113 -6.66 -2.16 7.41
CA LYS A 113 -6.41 -1.86 8.82
C LYS A 113 -5.23 -0.91 8.98
N ALA A 114 -4.16 -1.07 8.21
CA ALA A 114 -3.05 -0.12 8.20
C ALA A 114 -3.53 1.27 7.78
N MET A 115 -4.36 1.37 6.75
CA MET A 115 -4.96 2.65 6.35
C MET A 115 -5.84 3.25 7.46
N ALA A 116 -6.54 2.44 8.26
CA ALA A 116 -7.32 2.92 9.41
C ALA A 116 -6.46 3.44 10.58
N VAL A 117 -5.21 3.02 10.68
CA VAL A 117 -4.23 3.64 11.59
C VAL A 117 -3.78 4.98 11.05
N LEU A 118 -3.42 5.02 9.76
CA LEU A 118 -2.78 6.19 9.11
C LEU A 118 -3.75 7.33 8.83
N TYR A 119 -5.00 7.01 8.45
CA TYR A 119 -6.02 7.98 8.11
C TYR A 119 -7.17 7.90 9.09
N ARG A 120 -7.47 9.03 9.71
CA ARG A 120 -8.57 9.17 10.66
C ARG A 120 -9.41 10.40 10.35
N PRO A 121 -10.67 10.43 10.80
CA PRO A 121 -11.51 11.61 10.61
C PRO A 121 -10.83 12.89 11.11
N ILE A 122 -10.91 13.95 10.30
CA ILE A 122 -10.48 15.28 10.72
C ILE A 122 -11.50 15.83 11.70
N VAL A 123 -11.04 16.19 12.89
CA VAL A 123 -11.90 16.74 13.97
C VAL A 123 -11.74 18.25 14.14
N ALA A 124 -10.65 18.83 13.68
CA ALA A 124 -10.41 20.27 13.67
C ALA A 124 -9.36 20.64 12.63
N GLU A 125 -9.44 21.85 12.11
CA GLU A 125 -8.41 22.48 11.31
C GLU A 125 -7.92 23.75 12.00
N ILE A 126 -6.60 23.89 12.13
CA ILE A 126 -5.95 25.05 12.72
C ILE A 126 -4.87 25.52 11.74
N ALA A 127 -5.10 26.65 11.12
CA ALA A 127 -4.26 27.19 10.04
C ALA A 127 -4.15 26.18 8.88
N GLN A 128 -2.94 25.70 8.57
CA GLN A 128 -2.69 24.72 7.50
C GLN A 128 -2.55 23.27 8.01
N MET A 129 -2.73 23.06 9.32
CA MET A 129 -2.63 21.74 9.94
C MET A 129 -4.02 21.21 10.27
N HIS A 130 -4.22 19.92 10.10
CA HIS A 130 -5.42 19.23 10.53
C HIS A 130 -5.15 18.43 11.80
N LYS A 131 -6.15 18.36 12.67
CA LYS A 131 -6.18 17.47 13.83
C LYS A 131 -7.09 16.30 13.51
N ILE A 132 -6.57 15.09 13.63
CA ILE A 132 -7.32 13.85 13.43
C ILE A 132 -7.85 13.31 14.77
N GLU A 133 -8.85 12.46 14.70
CA GLU A 133 -9.41 11.77 15.86
C GLU A 133 -8.34 10.95 16.59
N GLU A 134 -8.43 10.83 17.90
CA GLU A 134 -7.54 9.99 18.71
C GLU A 134 -7.63 8.52 18.30
N TYR A 135 -6.48 7.83 18.31
CA TYR A 135 -6.43 6.41 17.99
C TYR A 135 -7.09 5.55 19.07
N LYS A 136 -7.99 4.66 18.64
CA LYS A 136 -8.71 3.71 19.50
C LYS A 136 -8.75 2.31 18.89
N GLY A 137 -7.73 1.95 18.12
CA GLY A 137 -7.65 0.70 17.37
C GLY A 137 -8.11 0.84 15.92
N ALA A 138 -7.55 0.03 15.04
CA ALA A 138 -7.82 0.07 13.60
C ALA A 138 -9.24 -0.41 13.24
N ASP A 139 -9.80 -1.35 14.00
CA ASP A 139 -11.06 -2.02 13.66
C ASP A 139 -12.24 -1.06 13.52
N LYS A 140 -12.20 0.09 14.22
CA LYS A 140 -13.25 1.12 14.13
C LYS A 140 -13.52 1.60 12.72
N TYR A 141 -12.49 1.69 11.91
CA TYR A 141 -12.55 2.27 10.57
C TYR A 141 -12.08 1.33 9.46
N ALA A 142 -11.63 0.13 9.80
CA ALA A 142 -11.09 -0.84 8.85
C ALA A 142 -12.01 -1.09 7.65
N GLU A 143 -13.31 -1.30 7.89
CA GLU A 143 -14.28 -1.53 6.81
C GLU A 143 -14.47 -0.29 5.92
N ALA A 144 -14.46 0.91 6.50
CA ALA A 144 -14.56 2.13 5.71
C ALA A 144 -13.32 2.30 4.80
N MET A 145 -12.14 1.92 5.27
CA MET A 145 -10.89 2.01 4.51
C MET A 145 -10.84 1.11 3.28
N LYS A 146 -11.64 0.08 3.20
CA LYS A 146 -11.77 -0.75 1.99
C LYS A 146 -12.23 0.05 0.77
N GLN A 147 -12.96 1.15 0.99
CA GLN A 147 -13.41 2.06 -0.05
C GLN A 147 -12.39 3.16 -0.38
N MET A 148 -11.22 3.14 0.26
CA MET A 148 -10.17 4.14 0.01
C MET A 148 -9.64 4.01 -1.42
N PRO A 149 -9.52 5.13 -2.15
CA PRO A 149 -8.93 5.15 -3.49
C PRO A 149 -7.47 4.67 -3.47
N MET A 150 -7.09 3.92 -4.50
CA MET A 150 -5.75 3.31 -4.56
C MET A 150 -4.62 4.33 -4.75
N ASP A 151 -4.87 5.49 -5.32
CA ASP A 151 -3.88 6.59 -5.38
C ASP A 151 -3.48 7.05 -3.97
N VAL A 152 -4.45 7.16 -3.05
CA VAL A 152 -4.20 7.51 -1.64
C VAL A 152 -3.43 6.40 -0.93
N VAL A 153 -3.83 5.14 -1.13
CA VAL A 153 -3.17 3.97 -0.53
C VAL A 153 -1.73 3.84 -1.02
N MET A 154 -1.53 3.89 -2.34
CA MET A 154 -0.20 3.78 -2.95
C MET A 154 0.70 4.94 -2.55
N GLY A 155 0.16 6.16 -2.47
CA GLY A 155 0.92 7.31 -1.99
C GLY A 155 1.43 7.14 -0.57
N ALA A 156 0.62 6.58 0.33
CA ALA A 156 1.04 6.26 1.70
C ALA A 156 2.12 5.17 1.72
N LEU A 157 1.97 4.10 0.93
CA LEU A 157 2.97 3.01 0.85
C LEU A 157 4.31 3.50 0.29
N VAL A 158 4.30 4.29 -0.79
CA VAL A 158 5.50 4.90 -1.38
C VAL A 158 6.19 5.80 -0.37
N PHE A 159 5.43 6.60 0.39
CA PHE A 159 5.97 7.45 1.43
C PHE A 159 6.71 6.64 2.52
N PHE A 160 6.07 5.59 3.07
CA PHE A 160 6.71 4.73 4.07
C PHE A 160 7.94 4.00 3.54
N TRP A 161 7.89 3.52 2.30
CA TRP A 161 9.04 2.88 1.66
C TRP A 161 10.21 3.85 1.49
N THR A 162 9.95 5.09 1.09
CA THR A 162 10.98 6.13 0.96
C THR A 162 11.59 6.46 2.31
N LEU A 163 10.75 6.68 3.33
CA LEU A 163 11.20 6.95 4.70
C LEU A 163 12.06 5.82 5.26
N ALA A 164 11.64 4.57 5.08
CA ALA A 164 12.39 3.41 5.53
C ALA A 164 13.76 3.29 4.83
N ASN A 165 13.82 3.57 3.52
CA ASN A 165 15.10 3.60 2.78
C ASN A 165 16.04 4.71 3.27
N GLU A 166 15.53 5.90 3.52
CA GLU A 166 16.32 7.02 4.06
C GLU A 166 16.90 6.66 5.44
N LEU A 167 16.08 6.09 6.32
CA LEU A 167 16.52 5.64 7.64
C LEU A 167 17.62 4.58 7.57
N LEU A 168 17.51 3.63 6.64
CA LEU A 168 18.55 2.61 6.44
C LEU A 168 19.86 3.22 5.93
N GLN A 169 19.80 4.16 5.01
CA GLN A 169 21.01 4.83 4.49
C GLN A 169 21.75 5.62 5.57
N VAL A 170 21.04 6.16 6.54
CA VAL A 170 21.63 6.90 7.67
C VAL A 170 22.17 5.93 8.73
N THR A 171 21.46 4.83 9.01
CA THR A 171 21.83 3.89 10.10
C THR A 171 22.93 2.91 9.72
N LEU A 172 23.04 2.49 8.46
CA LEU A 172 24.06 1.55 8.00
C LEU A 172 25.50 2.06 8.15
N PRO A 173 25.86 3.29 7.78
CA PRO A 173 27.20 3.84 8.02
C PRO A 173 27.53 3.94 9.53
N TYR A 174 26.55 4.37 10.33
CA TYR A 174 26.71 4.52 11.78
C TYR A 174 26.94 3.18 12.48
N SER A 175 26.23 2.13 12.05
CA SER A 175 26.43 0.77 12.59
C SER A 175 27.79 0.19 12.24
N LYS A 176 28.29 0.43 11.00
CA LYS A 176 29.64 -0.01 10.58
C LYS A 176 30.72 0.69 11.39
N GLU A 177 30.61 1.99 11.58
CA GLU A 177 31.57 2.78 12.36
C GLU A 177 31.58 2.39 13.85
N GLN A 178 30.43 2.02 14.41
CA GLN A 178 30.35 1.48 15.79
C GLN A 178 30.94 0.07 15.88
N LEU A 179 30.68 -0.82 14.91
CA LEU A 179 31.27 -2.17 14.88
C LEU A 179 32.77 -2.13 14.73
N GLU A 180 33.33 -1.20 13.97
CA GLU A 180 34.79 -1.01 13.86
C GLU A 180 35.40 -0.49 15.18
N LYS A 181 34.68 0.35 15.92
CA LYS A 181 35.09 0.86 17.24
C LYS A 181 34.97 -0.20 18.35
N ILE A 182 33.99 -1.12 18.25
CA ILE A 182 33.74 -2.21 19.20
C ILE A 182 34.73 -3.40 18.98
N GLY A 183 35.16 -3.60 17.72
CA GLY A 183 36.15 -4.63 17.36
C GLY A 183 37.50 -4.46 18.03
N GLN A 184 37.73 -3.35 18.72
CA GLN A 184 38.96 -3.08 19.52
C GLN A 184 38.76 -3.14 21.04
N GLN A 185 37.56 -3.44 21.55
CA GLN A 185 37.31 -3.56 23.00
C GLN A 185 36.35 -4.71 23.31
N THR A 186 36.82 -5.62 24.15
CA THR A 186 36.24 -6.81 24.77
C THR A 186 34.71 -6.91 24.94
N PRO A 187 34.15 -8.16 24.96
CA PRO A 187 32.71 -8.42 24.85
C PRO A 187 32.02 -8.32 26.21
N SER A 188 31.24 -7.31 26.46
CA SER A 188 30.18 -7.35 27.48
C SER A 188 29.31 -6.10 27.46
N SER A 189 28.26 -6.10 26.65
CA SER A 189 26.97 -5.52 27.05
C SER A 189 25.94 -5.77 25.94
N LYS A 190 24.79 -6.33 26.32
CA LYS A 190 23.62 -6.50 25.47
C LYS A 190 23.12 -5.12 25.05
N THR A 191 23.26 -4.77 23.79
CA THR A 191 22.76 -3.50 23.23
C THR A 191 21.27 -3.63 22.89
N ASN A 192 20.45 -2.81 23.53
CA ASN A 192 19.01 -2.66 23.30
C ASN A 192 18.65 -2.01 21.94
N GLY A 193 19.51 -2.07 20.94
CA GLY A 193 19.31 -1.49 19.61
C GLY A 193 18.83 -2.47 18.53
N ASP A 194 18.82 -3.76 18.82
CA ASP A 194 18.58 -4.83 17.83
C ASP A 194 17.09 -4.89 17.39
N GLY A 195 16.17 -4.50 18.27
CA GLY A 195 14.73 -4.52 17.98
C GLY A 195 14.28 -3.54 16.89
N THR A 196 14.84 -2.33 16.90
CA THR A 196 14.43 -1.27 15.93
C THR A 196 14.93 -1.58 14.53
N GLN A 197 16.14 -2.11 14.39
CA GLN A 197 16.73 -2.45 13.10
C GLN A 197 16.05 -3.68 12.47
N HIS A 198 15.65 -4.64 13.30
CA HIS A 198 14.88 -5.81 12.85
C HIS A 198 13.48 -5.41 12.40
N SER A 199 12.81 -4.52 13.11
CA SER A 199 11.49 -3.99 12.73
C SER A 199 11.55 -3.17 11.43
N ILE A 200 12.55 -2.32 11.24
CA ILE A 200 12.75 -1.55 10.00
C ILE A 200 13.02 -2.48 8.83
N ASN A 201 13.88 -3.49 8.98
CA ASN A 201 14.17 -4.45 7.94
C ASN A 201 12.93 -5.30 7.57
N SER A 202 12.14 -5.71 8.57
CA SER A 202 10.89 -6.43 8.36
C SER A 202 9.88 -5.58 7.58
N LEU A 203 9.71 -4.32 7.98
CA LEU A 203 8.84 -3.35 7.30
C LEU A 203 9.29 -3.12 5.84
N MET A 204 10.59 -3.01 5.60
CA MET A 204 11.18 -2.83 4.27
C MET A 204 10.93 -4.00 3.35
N VAL A 205 11.13 -5.23 3.82
CA VAL A 205 10.85 -6.44 3.03
C VAL A 205 9.38 -6.48 2.66
N THR A 206 8.50 -6.20 3.60
CA THR A 206 7.05 -6.22 3.37
C THR A 206 6.61 -5.11 2.41
N LEU A 207 7.11 -3.89 2.57
CA LEU A 207 6.81 -2.79 1.66
C LEU A 207 7.36 -3.05 0.25
N ALA A 208 8.57 -3.63 0.16
CA ALA A 208 9.13 -4.03 -1.12
C ALA A 208 8.29 -5.13 -1.80
N ASP A 209 7.78 -6.09 -1.02
CA ASP A 209 6.91 -7.14 -1.54
C ASP A 209 5.53 -6.60 -1.94
N LEU A 210 4.96 -5.67 -1.18
CA LEU A 210 3.73 -4.97 -1.55
C LEU A 210 3.89 -4.12 -2.82
N MET A 211 5.07 -3.52 -3.02
CA MET A 211 5.36 -2.75 -4.23
C MET A 211 5.69 -3.64 -5.44
N LYS A 212 6.17 -4.87 -5.24
CA LYS A 212 6.34 -5.88 -6.30
C LYS A 212 5.02 -6.47 -6.78
N LEU A 213 3.92 -6.22 -6.09
CA LEU A 213 2.59 -6.62 -6.56
C LEU A 213 2.20 -5.95 -7.89
N GLY A 214 2.87 -4.84 -8.27
CA GLY A 214 2.82 -4.29 -9.62
C GLY A 214 3.67 -5.06 -10.65
N ASP A 215 4.63 -5.88 -10.19
CA ASP A 215 5.48 -6.76 -11.01
C ASP A 215 4.88 -8.18 -11.16
N TYR A 216 3.57 -8.33 -11.07
CA TYR A 216 2.92 -9.61 -11.35
C TYR A 216 3.24 -10.10 -12.76
N PRO A 217 3.26 -11.43 -12.99
CA PRO A 217 3.81 -12.06 -14.20
C PRO A 217 3.19 -11.65 -15.54
N TYR A 218 2.23 -10.75 -15.54
CA TYR A 218 1.62 -10.20 -16.76
C TYR A 218 2.55 -9.32 -17.60
N THR A 219 3.62 -8.77 -17.01
CA THR A 219 4.61 -7.99 -17.79
C THR A 219 5.47 -8.85 -18.70
N ASN A 220 5.50 -10.18 -18.48
CA ASN A 220 6.32 -11.13 -19.24
C ASN A 220 5.51 -11.99 -20.23
N VAL A 221 4.20 -11.80 -20.36
CA VAL A 221 3.32 -12.63 -21.21
C VAL A 221 3.00 -11.96 -22.55
N LEU A 222 3.63 -10.85 -22.89
CA LEU A 222 3.57 -10.31 -24.25
C LEU A 222 4.59 -11.03 -25.12
N PRO A 223 4.18 -11.95 -26.06
CA PRO A 223 5.09 -12.46 -27.06
C PRO A 223 5.54 -11.29 -27.94
N SER A 224 6.84 -11.19 -28.12
CA SER A 224 7.52 -10.28 -29.06
C SER A 224 7.04 -10.43 -30.49
#